data_f00215421745b51f76a79078bd1b8dd7
#
_entry.id   f00215421745b51f76a79078bd1b8dd7
#
_cell.length_a   1.000
_cell.length_b   1.000
_cell.length_c   1.000
_cell.angle_alpha   90.00
_cell.angle_beta   90.00
_cell.angle_gamma   90.00
#
_symmetry.space_group_name_H-M   'P 1'
#
loop_
_entity.id
_entity.type
_entity.pdbx_description
1 polymer ?
#
loop_
_entity_poly.entity_id
_entity_poly.type
_entity_poly.pdbx_seq_one_letter_code
_entity_poly.pdbx_strand_id
1 'polypeptide(L)'
;YVASGRALDQVEDFIRHSILPYYANSHTQASFCGSYITQLRETARSEVARLTGAGKGTSVVFTGSGSTAAINRIVGLLDISSIVSHGGRAVVLVGPYEHHSNLLPWRESGAEVFEIDEAIQGGPDIAALEDALDQAKGSDVIVGAFSAASNVTGIITDVDAVTKTLKSRGAFAIWDYGCAAPYLPMDMKLGTNASKDAIFFSPHKFPGGPGASGVMIVRDELVRRVTPTLPGGGTVSFVSPWGHTYSNNIAAREEGGTPNIIGDIRVALALMIKEALGQEWLSARQDELRQYANMVWSLNPSLEILSNPNAKSLPIFSFRVRDDQGGYIHHQYFTRLLSDVAGVQARGGCACAGSYAHRLLNLGPEASAELEHALTQGDEIKKPGWVRLNFSALMDDVKVGKLVKAVDELASSAKEYQSYYRLDPSTARFSPINWKQETIAS
;
A
#
# COMPACT_ATOMS: atom_id res chain seq x y z
N TYR A 1 -0.53 -4.40 9.78
CA TYR A 1 -1.24 -3.37 9.03
C TYR A 1 -0.55 -2.96 7.72
N VAL A 2 0.51 -3.67 7.34
CA VAL A 2 1.12 -3.50 6.01
C VAL A 2 0.43 -4.38 4.97
N ALA A 3 -0.08 -5.53 5.37
CA ALA A 3 -0.84 -6.44 4.50
C ALA A 3 -2.35 -6.30 4.71
N SER A 4 -2.82 -6.39 5.95
CA SER A 4 -4.23 -6.24 6.32
C SER A 4 -4.34 -5.69 7.74
N GLY A 5 -5.38 -4.92 8.03
CA GLY A 5 -5.80 -4.57 9.38
C GLY A 5 -6.46 -5.74 10.11
N ARG A 6 -6.90 -5.48 11.34
CA ARG A 6 -7.75 -6.38 12.14
C ARG A 6 -9.15 -5.81 12.19
N ALA A 7 -10.15 -6.69 12.20
CA ALA A 7 -11.53 -6.30 12.48
C ALA A 7 -11.64 -5.72 13.91
N LEU A 8 -12.61 -4.87 14.13
CA LEU A 8 -12.96 -4.30 15.43
C LEU A 8 -14.44 -4.51 15.67
N ASP A 9 -14.79 -5.03 16.83
CA ASP A 9 -16.17 -5.34 17.20
C ASP A 9 -17.10 -4.13 17.04
N GLN A 10 -16.64 -2.93 17.39
CA GLN A 10 -17.40 -1.69 17.23
C GLN A 10 -17.80 -1.39 15.79
N VAL A 11 -16.92 -1.72 14.83
CA VAL A 11 -17.21 -1.54 13.40
C VAL A 11 -18.17 -2.61 12.92
N GLU A 12 -17.95 -3.87 13.31
CA GLU A 12 -18.79 -4.98 12.90
C GLU A 12 -20.20 -4.86 13.50
N ASP A 13 -20.32 -4.44 14.76
CA ASP A 13 -21.59 -4.19 15.42
C ASP A 13 -22.38 -3.04 14.78
N PHE A 14 -21.70 -1.95 14.42
CA PHE A 14 -22.34 -0.86 13.68
C PHE A 14 -22.88 -1.34 12.32
N ILE A 15 -22.07 -2.10 11.57
CA ILE A 15 -22.51 -2.67 10.29
C ILE A 15 -23.71 -3.60 10.49
N ARG A 16 -23.64 -4.50 11.46
CA ARG A 16 -24.67 -5.51 11.75
C ARG A 16 -25.99 -4.89 12.17
N HIS A 17 -25.94 -3.88 13.04
CA HIS A 17 -27.14 -3.36 13.69
C HIS A 17 -27.70 -2.09 13.04
N SER A 18 -26.85 -1.29 12.37
CA SER A 18 -27.25 -0.01 11.79
C SER A 18 -27.28 -0.01 10.26
N ILE A 19 -26.54 -0.86 9.59
CA ILE A 19 -26.47 -0.88 8.11
C ILE A 19 -27.29 -2.04 7.54
N LEU A 20 -26.98 -3.27 7.95
CA LEU A 20 -27.57 -4.47 7.34
C LEU A 20 -29.10 -4.52 7.41
N PRO A 21 -29.80 -4.09 8.51
CA PRO A 21 -31.25 -4.10 8.55
C PRO A 21 -31.93 -3.19 7.52
N TYR A 22 -31.22 -2.16 7.03
CA TYR A 22 -31.73 -1.17 6.07
C TYR A 22 -30.97 -1.22 4.74
N TYR A 23 -30.19 -2.28 4.51
CA TYR A 23 -29.36 -2.37 3.31
C TYR A 23 -30.19 -2.35 2.03
N ALA A 24 -29.85 -1.44 1.13
CA ALA A 24 -30.45 -1.28 -0.19
C ALA A 24 -29.44 -0.72 -1.19
N ASN A 25 -29.77 -0.74 -2.48
CA ASN A 25 -28.94 -0.09 -3.49
C ASN A 25 -28.89 1.44 -3.30
N SER A 26 -27.74 2.04 -3.47
CA SER A 26 -27.47 3.47 -3.26
C SER A 26 -27.88 4.41 -4.40
N HIS A 27 -28.48 3.92 -5.46
CA HIS A 27 -28.89 4.75 -6.62
C HIS A 27 -30.36 5.20 -6.57
N THR A 28 -31.01 5.09 -5.44
CA THR A 28 -32.40 5.51 -5.27
C THR A 28 -32.59 6.22 -3.93
N GLN A 29 -33.33 7.33 -3.96
CA GLN A 29 -33.73 8.08 -2.76
C GLN A 29 -35.23 7.99 -2.50
N ALA A 30 -35.99 7.33 -3.37
CA ALA A 30 -37.44 7.25 -3.27
C ALA A 30 -37.95 6.33 -2.15
N SER A 31 -37.16 5.32 -1.77
CA SER A 31 -37.47 4.44 -0.65
C SER A 31 -36.66 4.84 0.59
N PHE A 32 -37.20 4.55 1.78
CA PHE A 32 -36.51 4.80 3.05
C PHE A 32 -35.12 4.15 3.08
N CYS A 33 -35.01 2.86 2.80
CA CYS A 33 -33.75 2.14 2.83
C CYS A 33 -32.76 2.68 1.77
N GLY A 34 -33.24 2.95 0.54
CA GLY A 34 -32.38 3.52 -0.50
C GLY A 34 -31.84 4.90 -0.14
N SER A 35 -32.70 5.77 0.41
CA SER A 35 -32.28 7.10 0.88
C SER A 35 -31.28 7.01 2.04
N TYR A 36 -31.56 6.17 3.04
CA TYR A 36 -30.71 5.97 4.20
C TYR A 36 -29.29 5.50 3.79
N ILE A 37 -29.21 4.48 2.96
CA ILE A 37 -27.93 3.93 2.50
C ILE A 37 -27.17 4.93 1.61
N THR A 38 -27.87 5.65 0.74
CA THR A 38 -27.26 6.71 -0.09
C THR A 38 -26.67 7.82 0.78
N GLN A 39 -27.40 8.26 1.79
CA GLN A 39 -26.90 9.30 2.73
C GLN A 39 -25.71 8.81 3.53
N LEU A 40 -25.74 7.59 4.06
CA LEU A 40 -24.59 7.02 4.77
C LEU A 40 -23.32 6.97 3.89
N ARG A 41 -23.46 6.55 2.65
CA ARG A 41 -22.36 6.47 1.71
C ARG A 41 -21.79 7.85 1.36
N GLU A 42 -22.65 8.83 1.14
CA GLU A 42 -22.20 10.23 0.89
C GLU A 42 -21.60 10.88 2.14
N THR A 43 -22.13 10.59 3.33
CA THR A 43 -21.50 10.98 4.60
C THR A 43 -20.13 10.36 4.74
N ALA A 44 -19.96 9.08 4.40
CA ALA A 44 -18.66 8.42 4.41
C ALA A 44 -17.67 9.11 3.45
N ARG A 45 -18.12 9.50 2.25
CA ARG A 45 -17.29 10.25 1.29
C ARG A 45 -16.86 11.62 1.85
N SER A 46 -17.79 12.32 2.49
CA SER A 46 -17.53 13.61 3.12
C SER A 46 -16.54 13.50 4.28
N GLU A 47 -16.64 12.45 5.10
CA GLU A 47 -15.68 12.18 6.19
C GLU A 47 -14.29 11.84 5.64
N VAL A 48 -14.21 11.06 4.57
CA VAL A 48 -12.92 10.79 3.90
C VAL A 48 -12.32 12.12 3.42
N ALA A 49 -13.10 12.98 2.78
CA ALA A 49 -12.63 14.29 2.32
C ALA A 49 -12.11 15.14 3.49
N ARG A 50 -12.88 15.24 4.56
CA ARG A 50 -12.51 15.99 5.78
C ARG A 50 -11.20 15.50 6.37
N LEU A 51 -11.07 14.19 6.55
CA LEU A 51 -9.93 13.54 7.22
C LEU A 51 -8.65 13.51 6.38
N THR A 52 -8.75 13.88 5.11
CA THR A 52 -7.62 13.90 4.16
C THR A 52 -7.33 15.30 3.61
N GLY A 53 -7.96 16.34 4.15
CA GLY A 53 -7.79 17.70 3.66
C GLY A 53 -8.26 17.90 2.21
N ALA A 54 -9.10 17.01 1.70
CA ALA A 54 -9.75 17.18 0.40
C ALA A 54 -10.86 18.26 0.50
N GLY A 55 -11.00 19.06 -0.53
CA GLY A 55 -11.93 20.20 -0.54
C GLY A 55 -12.44 20.52 -1.94
N LYS A 56 -12.86 21.76 -2.14
CA LYS A 56 -13.34 22.21 -3.45
C LYS A 56 -12.30 21.97 -4.53
N GLY A 57 -12.72 21.42 -5.68
CA GLY A 57 -11.84 21.06 -6.80
C GLY A 57 -11.11 19.74 -6.60
N THR A 58 -11.58 18.91 -5.68
CA THR A 58 -11.13 17.52 -5.54
C THR A 58 -12.29 16.55 -5.53
N SER A 59 -12.05 15.35 -6.04
CA SER A 59 -12.99 14.24 -6.04
C SER A 59 -12.47 13.08 -5.21
N VAL A 60 -13.30 12.57 -4.29
CA VAL A 60 -13.05 11.33 -3.53
C VAL A 60 -13.78 10.20 -4.25
N VAL A 61 -13.04 9.17 -4.66
CA VAL A 61 -13.57 8.03 -5.43
C VAL A 61 -13.28 6.73 -4.68
N PHE A 62 -14.31 5.91 -4.48
CA PHE A 62 -14.17 4.55 -3.97
C PHE A 62 -13.83 3.60 -5.12
N THR A 63 -12.68 2.92 -5.05
CA THR A 63 -12.10 2.25 -6.21
C THR A 63 -12.14 0.72 -6.17
N GLY A 64 -12.75 0.12 -5.14
CA GLY A 64 -12.79 -1.34 -5.00
C GLY A 64 -11.47 -1.91 -4.47
N SER A 65 -10.65 -2.56 -5.30
CA SER A 65 -9.47 -3.36 -4.89
C SER A 65 -8.27 -2.52 -4.43
N GLY A 66 -8.43 -1.70 -3.39
CA GLY A 66 -7.35 -0.98 -2.73
C GLY A 66 -6.59 0.00 -3.63
N SER A 67 -5.34 0.28 -3.27
CA SER A 67 -4.45 1.18 -4.00
C SER A 67 -4.23 0.75 -5.46
N THR A 68 -4.23 -0.55 -5.76
CA THR A 68 -4.02 -1.02 -7.14
C THR A 68 -5.12 -0.54 -8.09
N ALA A 69 -6.39 -0.61 -7.67
CA ALA A 69 -7.50 -0.11 -8.49
C ALA A 69 -7.45 1.42 -8.60
N ALA A 70 -7.03 2.10 -7.54
CA ALA A 70 -6.91 3.55 -7.51
C ALA A 70 -5.86 4.06 -8.50
N ILE A 71 -4.63 3.54 -8.45
CA ILE A 71 -3.55 4.00 -9.32
C ILE A 71 -3.81 3.71 -10.80
N ASN A 72 -4.41 2.56 -11.13
CA ASN A 72 -4.79 2.27 -12.51
C ASN A 72 -5.83 3.27 -13.04
N ARG A 73 -6.76 3.74 -12.19
CA ARG A 73 -7.67 4.83 -12.57
C ARG A 73 -6.93 6.15 -12.76
N ILE A 74 -6.00 6.52 -11.88
CA ILE A 74 -5.21 7.75 -12.00
C ILE A 74 -4.45 7.77 -13.33
N VAL A 75 -3.77 6.68 -13.69
CA VAL A 75 -3.07 6.55 -14.99
C VAL A 75 -4.03 6.76 -16.15
N GLY A 76 -5.22 6.11 -16.09
CA GLY A 76 -6.27 6.28 -17.09
C GLY A 76 -6.83 7.72 -17.17
N LEU A 77 -7.05 8.36 -16.03
CA LEU A 77 -7.59 9.72 -15.95
C LEU A 77 -6.62 10.80 -16.48
N LEU A 78 -5.32 10.57 -16.33
CA LEU A 78 -4.26 11.39 -16.93
C LEU A 78 -4.16 11.20 -18.45
N ASP A 79 -4.78 10.16 -18.98
CA ASP A 79 -4.80 9.80 -20.40
C ASP A 79 -3.40 9.67 -21.04
N ILE A 80 -2.44 9.13 -20.27
CA ILE A 80 -1.02 9.03 -20.66
C ILE A 80 -0.85 8.23 -21.94
N SER A 81 -1.52 7.09 -22.05
CA SER A 81 -1.42 6.25 -23.24
C SER A 81 -1.88 6.98 -24.53
N SER A 82 -2.89 7.86 -24.42
CA SER A 82 -3.31 8.70 -25.53
C SER A 82 -2.24 9.72 -25.90
N ILE A 83 -1.63 10.39 -24.93
CA ILE A 83 -0.55 11.36 -25.16
C ILE A 83 0.57 10.68 -25.94
N VAL A 84 1.06 9.53 -25.45
CA VAL A 84 2.16 8.77 -26.06
C VAL A 84 1.81 8.26 -27.45
N SER A 85 0.59 7.73 -27.66
CA SER A 85 0.17 7.21 -28.96
C SER A 85 0.05 8.29 -30.04
N HIS A 86 -0.15 9.55 -29.65
CA HIS A 86 -0.16 10.69 -30.58
C HIS A 86 1.23 11.36 -30.71
N GLY A 87 2.30 10.73 -30.25
CA GLY A 87 3.67 11.21 -30.37
C GLY A 87 4.09 12.24 -29.30
N GLY A 88 3.27 12.42 -28.28
CA GLY A 88 3.62 13.25 -27.12
C GLY A 88 4.57 12.50 -26.17
N ARG A 89 5.26 13.26 -25.32
CA ARG A 89 6.20 12.76 -24.31
C ARG A 89 5.59 12.81 -22.92
N ALA A 90 5.49 11.66 -22.26
CA ALA A 90 5.07 11.54 -20.86
C ALA A 90 6.23 10.98 -20.02
N VAL A 91 6.56 11.66 -18.93
CA VAL A 91 7.62 11.25 -18.00
C VAL A 91 7.03 11.02 -16.62
N VAL A 92 7.39 9.89 -16.02
CA VAL A 92 6.99 9.52 -14.66
C VAL A 92 8.23 9.28 -13.80
N LEU A 93 8.34 10.01 -12.72
CA LEU A 93 9.39 9.88 -11.72
C LEU A 93 8.84 9.07 -10.55
N VAL A 94 9.47 7.95 -10.22
CA VAL A 94 9.06 7.06 -9.12
C VAL A 94 10.16 6.98 -8.06
N GLY A 95 9.75 6.69 -6.82
CA GLY A 95 10.68 6.61 -5.70
C GLY A 95 11.42 5.27 -5.59
N PRO A 96 12.33 5.17 -4.62
CA PRO A 96 13.12 3.96 -4.39
C PRO A 96 12.31 2.81 -3.79
N TYR A 97 11.14 3.06 -3.24
CA TYR A 97 10.38 2.10 -2.42
C TYR A 97 9.08 1.63 -3.06
N GLU A 98 8.90 1.82 -4.36
CA GLU A 98 7.59 1.65 -4.96
C GLU A 98 7.11 0.19 -4.91
N HIS A 99 5.88 0.04 -4.44
CA HIS A 99 5.14 -1.20 -4.58
C HIS A 99 4.85 -1.44 -6.07
N HIS A 100 4.80 -2.71 -6.51
CA HIS A 100 4.46 -3.06 -7.89
C HIS A 100 3.21 -2.33 -8.40
N SER A 101 2.24 -2.08 -7.53
CA SER A 101 1.02 -1.33 -7.91
C SER A 101 1.30 0.12 -8.30
N ASN A 102 2.32 0.78 -7.72
CA ASN A 102 2.72 2.14 -8.07
C ASN A 102 3.87 2.19 -9.09
N LEU A 103 4.25 1.09 -9.67
CA LEU A 103 5.29 1.01 -10.70
C LEU A 103 4.75 0.49 -12.03
N LEU A 104 4.10 -0.69 -12.00
CA LEU A 104 3.69 -1.38 -13.22
C LEU A 104 2.69 -0.59 -14.06
N PRO A 105 1.63 0.05 -13.52
CA PRO A 105 0.70 0.81 -14.33
C PRO A 105 1.35 1.97 -15.11
N TRP A 106 2.40 2.57 -14.54
CA TRP A 106 3.16 3.61 -15.22
C TRP A 106 3.99 3.06 -16.37
N ARG A 107 4.67 1.93 -16.17
CA ARG A 107 5.43 1.24 -17.22
C ARG A 107 4.52 0.80 -18.37
N GLU A 108 3.36 0.23 -18.06
CA GLU A 108 2.38 -0.21 -19.05
C GLU A 108 1.67 0.95 -19.78
N SER A 109 1.70 2.17 -19.24
CA SER A 109 1.11 3.34 -19.88
C SER A 109 1.87 3.84 -21.10
N GLY A 110 3.11 3.38 -21.31
CA GLY A 110 4.01 3.85 -22.36
C GLY A 110 4.81 5.10 -21.96
N ALA A 111 4.67 5.61 -20.75
CA ALA A 111 5.50 6.72 -20.25
C ALA A 111 6.97 6.31 -20.09
N GLU A 112 7.88 7.27 -20.21
CA GLU A 112 9.25 7.11 -19.75
C GLU A 112 9.27 7.12 -18.22
N VAL A 113 9.74 6.03 -17.60
CA VAL A 113 9.74 5.91 -16.13
C VAL A 113 11.17 5.97 -15.61
N PHE A 114 11.46 6.97 -14.76
CA PHE A 114 12.73 7.15 -14.08
C PHE A 114 12.58 6.83 -12.61
N GLU A 115 13.41 5.95 -12.09
CA GLU A 115 13.49 5.62 -10.68
C GLU A 115 14.53 6.52 -9.99
N ILE A 116 14.10 7.24 -8.95
CA ILE A 116 14.96 8.15 -8.18
C ILE A 116 15.63 7.34 -7.07
N ASP A 117 16.93 7.49 -6.93
CA ASP A 117 17.71 6.79 -5.92
C ASP A 117 17.36 7.20 -4.49
N GLU A 118 17.70 6.33 -3.53
CA GLU A 118 17.54 6.59 -2.11
C GLU A 118 18.62 7.55 -1.60
N ALA A 119 18.20 8.59 -0.88
CA ALA A 119 19.11 9.49 -0.17
C ALA A 119 19.79 8.80 1.02
N ILE A 120 20.92 9.31 1.47
CA ILE A 120 21.67 8.80 2.64
C ILE A 120 20.79 8.75 3.90
N GLN A 121 19.90 9.74 4.08
CA GLN A 121 18.96 9.82 5.20
C GLN A 121 17.63 9.08 4.94
N GLY A 122 17.53 8.33 3.85
CA GLY A 122 16.31 7.70 3.38
C GLY A 122 15.39 8.66 2.62
N GLY A 123 14.40 8.07 1.93
CA GLY A 123 13.57 8.82 0.99
C GLY A 123 14.25 9.01 -0.37
N PRO A 124 13.55 9.59 -1.35
CA PRO A 124 14.15 9.93 -2.63
C PRO A 124 15.23 11.00 -2.48
N ASP A 125 16.35 10.85 -3.20
CA ASP A 125 17.39 11.87 -3.28
C ASP A 125 16.84 13.09 -4.03
N ILE A 126 16.81 14.23 -3.36
CA ILE A 126 16.24 15.48 -3.92
C ILE A 126 17.08 16.00 -5.08
N ALA A 127 18.42 15.88 -5.01
CA ALA A 127 19.28 16.34 -6.10
C ALA A 127 19.07 15.47 -7.36
N ALA A 128 18.99 14.14 -7.19
CA ALA A 128 18.66 13.22 -8.28
C ALA A 128 17.26 13.48 -8.84
N LEU A 129 16.30 13.85 -7.99
CA LEU A 129 14.94 14.24 -8.42
C LEU A 129 14.97 15.53 -9.25
N GLU A 130 15.73 16.54 -8.84
CA GLU A 130 15.89 17.79 -9.59
C GLU A 130 16.53 17.56 -10.96
N ASP A 131 17.59 16.75 -11.02
CA ASP A 131 18.25 16.37 -12.27
C ASP A 131 17.29 15.63 -13.23
N ALA A 132 16.49 14.70 -12.71
CA ALA A 132 15.49 13.98 -13.48
C ALA A 132 14.37 14.91 -14.00
N LEU A 133 13.94 15.88 -13.19
CA LEU A 133 12.97 16.90 -13.59
C LEU A 133 13.54 17.83 -14.69
N ASP A 134 14.82 18.15 -14.63
CA ASP A 134 15.47 18.93 -15.69
C ASP A 134 15.58 18.13 -17.00
N GLN A 135 15.83 16.83 -16.95
CA GLN A 135 15.80 15.93 -18.12
C GLN A 135 14.36 15.75 -18.69
N ALA A 136 13.35 15.85 -17.84
CA ALA A 136 11.94 15.77 -18.24
C ALA A 136 11.41 17.06 -18.84
N LYS A 137 12.16 18.15 -18.81
CA LYS A 137 11.72 19.45 -19.30
C LYS A 137 11.29 19.39 -20.76
N GLY A 138 10.15 20.02 -21.05
CA GLY A 138 9.54 20.03 -22.39
C GLY A 138 8.64 18.81 -22.68
N SER A 139 8.44 17.91 -21.72
CA SER A 139 7.44 16.85 -21.84
C SER A 139 6.02 17.41 -21.73
N ASP A 140 5.04 16.76 -22.40
CA ASP A 140 3.63 17.14 -22.36
C ASP A 140 2.99 16.90 -20.99
N VAL A 141 3.54 15.93 -20.26
CA VAL A 141 3.17 15.64 -18.88
C VAL A 141 4.37 15.09 -18.09
N ILE A 142 4.53 15.62 -16.87
CA ILE A 142 5.51 15.14 -15.90
C ILE A 142 4.77 14.75 -14.63
N VAL A 143 4.99 13.55 -14.14
CA VAL A 143 4.36 12.99 -12.94
C VAL A 143 5.43 12.53 -11.96
N GLY A 144 5.32 12.94 -10.70
CA GLY A 144 6.01 12.28 -9.60
C GLY A 144 5.01 11.35 -8.89
N ALA A 145 5.30 10.05 -8.86
CA ALA A 145 4.49 9.03 -8.22
C ALA A 145 5.30 8.30 -7.14
N PHE A 146 5.14 8.73 -5.90
CA PHE A 146 5.98 8.31 -4.78
C PHE A 146 5.19 7.64 -3.66
N SER A 147 5.83 6.69 -2.98
CA SER A 147 5.31 6.08 -1.74
C SER A 147 5.64 6.94 -0.53
N ALA A 148 4.63 7.24 0.30
CA ALA A 148 4.81 8.01 1.53
C ALA A 148 5.60 7.26 2.60
N ALA A 149 5.66 5.92 2.53
CA ALA A 149 6.57 5.10 3.30
C ALA A 149 6.81 3.75 2.61
N SER A 150 8.02 3.19 2.81
CA SER A 150 8.36 1.85 2.33
C SER A 150 7.52 0.77 3.00
N ASN A 151 6.91 -0.09 2.20
CA ASN A 151 6.21 -1.28 2.71
C ASN A 151 7.17 -2.42 3.12
N VAL A 152 8.45 -2.24 2.91
CA VAL A 152 9.52 -3.20 3.24
C VAL A 152 10.25 -2.80 4.51
N THR A 153 10.89 -1.64 4.52
CA THR A 153 11.75 -1.15 5.60
C THR A 153 11.05 -0.17 6.53
N GLY A 154 9.86 0.29 6.16
CA GLY A 154 9.14 1.31 6.91
C GLY A 154 9.71 2.73 6.77
N ILE A 155 10.76 2.93 5.98
CA ILE A 155 11.37 4.25 5.77
C ILE A 155 10.32 5.25 5.32
N ILE A 156 10.27 6.39 6.01
CA ILE A 156 9.29 7.45 5.76
C ILE A 156 9.88 8.45 4.76
N THR A 157 9.10 8.77 3.73
CA THR A 157 9.44 9.82 2.76
C THR A 157 9.03 11.20 3.29
N ASP A 158 9.87 12.21 3.11
CA ASP A 158 9.47 13.61 3.30
C ASP A 158 8.55 14.04 2.15
N VAL A 159 7.26 13.75 2.34
CA VAL A 159 6.20 14.02 1.37
C VAL A 159 6.16 15.48 0.95
N ASP A 160 6.39 16.39 1.90
CA ASP A 160 6.30 17.83 1.62
C ASP A 160 7.48 18.34 0.82
N ALA A 161 8.70 17.92 1.14
CA ALA A 161 9.89 18.31 0.40
C ALA A 161 9.82 17.83 -1.05
N VAL A 162 9.52 16.54 -1.26
CA VAL A 162 9.35 15.96 -2.61
C VAL A 162 8.22 16.66 -3.38
N THR A 163 7.07 16.89 -2.74
CA THR A 163 5.96 17.60 -3.40
C THR A 163 6.35 19.00 -3.84
N LYS A 164 7.02 19.77 -2.96
CA LYS A 164 7.49 21.13 -3.30
C LYS A 164 8.44 21.12 -4.49
N THR A 165 9.37 20.18 -4.53
CA THR A 165 10.31 20.03 -5.65
C THR A 165 9.55 19.74 -6.95
N LEU A 166 8.62 18.79 -6.95
CA LEU A 166 7.78 18.48 -8.12
C LEU A 166 6.98 19.70 -8.58
N LYS A 167 6.26 20.35 -7.65
CA LYS A 167 5.39 21.51 -7.98
C LYS A 167 6.19 22.69 -8.49
N SER A 168 7.42 22.93 -8.03
CA SER A 168 8.30 24.01 -8.51
C SER A 168 8.70 23.85 -9.98
N ARG A 169 8.59 22.65 -10.52
CA ARG A 169 8.91 22.31 -11.92
C ARG A 169 7.64 21.99 -12.75
N GLY A 170 6.44 22.25 -12.21
CA GLY A 170 5.16 22.04 -12.89
C GLY A 170 4.75 20.58 -13.02
N ALA A 171 5.41 19.67 -12.32
CA ALA A 171 5.06 18.26 -12.29
C ALA A 171 3.85 17.97 -11.39
N PHE A 172 3.08 16.95 -11.72
CA PHE A 172 2.03 16.45 -10.86
C PHE A 172 2.62 15.62 -9.72
N ALA A 173 2.10 15.81 -8.51
CA ALA A 173 2.52 15.09 -7.30
C ALA A 173 1.46 14.09 -6.86
N ILE A 174 1.72 12.79 -7.11
CA ILE A 174 0.82 11.67 -6.82
C ILE A 174 1.45 10.80 -5.73
N TRP A 175 0.66 10.46 -4.70
CA TRP A 175 1.17 9.82 -3.51
C TRP A 175 0.49 8.50 -3.18
N ASP A 176 1.28 7.42 -3.10
CA ASP A 176 0.86 6.13 -2.55
C ASP A 176 0.97 6.14 -1.03
N TYR A 177 -0.17 6.17 -0.38
CA TYR A 177 -0.31 5.97 1.06
C TYR A 177 -0.69 4.54 1.43
N GLY A 178 -0.65 3.60 0.50
CA GLY A 178 -1.07 2.23 0.72
C GLY A 178 -0.39 1.52 1.89
N CYS A 179 0.85 1.87 2.21
CA CYS A 179 1.55 1.41 3.41
C CYS A 179 1.43 2.42 4.56
N ALA A 180 1.60 3.70 4.26
CA ALA A 180 1.73 4.77 5.23
C ALA A 180 0.42 5.16 5.93
N ALA A 181 -0.72 5.03 5.25
CA ALA A 181 -2.00 5.56 5.70
C ALA A 181 -2.45 5.12 7.12
N PRO A 182 -2.26 3.88 7.56
CA PRO A 182 -2.59 3.50 8.95
C PRO A 182 -1.71 4.16 10.01
N TYR A 183 -0.55 4.69 9.63
CA TYR A 183 0.49 5.17 10.52
C TYR A 183 0.66 6.70 10.50
N LEU A 184 0.67 7.29 9.31
CA LEU A 184 0.98 8.70 9.07
C LEU A 184 -0.28 9.51 8.73
N PRO A 185 -0.26 10.84 8.97
CA PRO A 185 -1.34 11.70 8.50
C PRO A 185 -1.37 11.73 6.97
N MET A 186 -2.60 11.85 6.44
CA MET A 186 -2.84 12.08 5.02
C MET A 186 -3.47 13.46 4.87
N ASP A 187 -2.88 14.32 4.06
CA ASP A 187 -3.40 15.66 3.81
C ASP A 187 -3.06 16.09 2.38
N MET A 188 -4.07 16.48 1.62
CA MET A 188 -3.92 17.03 0.28
C MET A 188 -3.19 18.38 0.26
N LYS A 189 -3.15 19.11 1.38
CA LYS A 189 -2.49 20.42 1.56
C LYS A 189 -2.87 21.43 0.49
N LEU A 190 -4.15 21.47 0.12
CA LEU A 190 -4.67 22.34 -0.91
C LEU A 190 -4.33 23.82 -0.63
N GLY A 191 -3.99 24.57 -1.68
CA GLY A 191 -3.65 25.99 -1.57
C GLY A 191 -2.24 26.27 -1.03
N THR A 192 -1.42 25.25 -0.80
CA THR A 192 -0.01 25.42 -0.38
C THR A 192 0.94 25.02 -1.50
N ASN A 193 2.24 25.33 -1.34
CA ASN A 193 3.29 24.86 -2.25
C ASN A 193 3.60 23.36 -2.14
N ALA A 194 3.03 22.67 -1.13
CA ALA A 194 3.08 21.22 -0.95
C ALA A 194 1.73 20.57 -1.30
N SER A 195 0.88 21.24 -2.09
CA SER A 195 -0.41 20.72 -2.54
C SER A 195 -0.24 19.52 -3.46
N LYS A 196 -0.84 18.40 -3.07
CA LYS A 196 -0.81 17.14 -3.81
C LYS A 196 -1.89 17.14 -4.90
N ASP A 197 -1.60 16.48 -6.02
CA ASP A 197 -2.56 16.36 -7.12
C ASP A 197 -3.43 15.12 -6.97
N ALA A 198 -2.89 14.04 -6.40
CA ALA A 198 -3.65 12.88 -5.98
C ALA A 198 -3.00 12.16 -4.79
N ILE A 199 -3.84 11.53 -3.98
CA ILE A 199 -3.43 10.52 -3.00
C ILE A 199 -4.30 9.28 -3.15
N PHE A 200 -3.74 8.11 -2.89
CA PHE A 200 -4.51 6.87 -2.89
C PHE A 200 -4.03 5.93 -1.79
N PHE A 201 -4.95 5.11 -1.27
CA PHE A 201 -4.64 4.22 -0.16
C PHE A 201 -5.59 3.03 -0.07
N SER A 202 -5.22 2.09 0.80
CA SER A 202 -5.91 0.82 1.02
C SER A 202 -6.46 0.74 2.43
N PRO A 203 -7.71 1.16 2.67
CA PRO A 203 -8.30 1.19 4.00
C PRO A 203 -8.40 -0.18 4.69
N HIS A 204 -8.41 -1.29 3.95
CA HIS A 204 -8.37 -2.63 4.52
C HIS A 204 -7.13 -2.91 5.38
N LYS A 205 -6.13 -2.02 5.34
CA LYS A 205 -4.93 -2.09 6.19
C LYS A 205 -5.07 -1.37 7.54
N PHE A 206 -6.16 -0.64 7.76
CA PHE A 206 -6.44 0.04 9.03
C PHE A 206 -7.07 -0.89 10.06
N PRO A 207 -6.99 -0.58 11.37
CA PRO A 207 -7.89 -1.17 12.36
C PRO A 207 -9.35 -0.95 11.95
N GLY A 208 -10.18 -2.00 12.02
CA GLY A 208 -11.56 -1.97 11.56
C GLY A 208 -11.76 -1.96 10.05
N GLY A 209 -10.65 -1.99 9.27
CA GLY A 209 -10.67 -1.85 7.82
C GLY A 209 -10.87 -3.10 6.95
N PRO A 210 -10.74 -4.35 7.43
CA PRO A 210 -10.95 -5.51 6.56
C PRO A 210 -12.28 -5.45 5.79
N GLY A 211 -12.23 -5.61 4.46
CA GLY A 211 -13.40 -5.46 3.59
C GLY A 211 -13.69 -4.04 3.09
N ALA A 212 -12.95 -3.03 3.55
CA ALA A 212 -13.09 -1.65 3.06
C ALA A 212 -12.63 -1.51 1.61
N SER A 213 -13.29 -0.62 0.87
CA SER A 213 -12.93 -0.24 -0.50
C SER A 213 -11.61 0.51 -0.55
N GLY A 214 -10.90 0.44 -1.67
CA GLY A 214 -9.80 1.35 -1.98
C GLY A 214 -10.29 2.79 -2.15
N VAL A 215 -9.41 3.75 -1.94
CA VAL A 215 -9.73 5.18 -2.08
C VAL A 215 -8.70 5.86 -2.97
N MET A 216 -9.21 6.69 -3.87
CA MET A 216 -8.48 7.67 -4.64
C MET A 216 -9.05 9.06 -4.32
N ILE A 217 -8.18 10.01 -4.05
CA ILE A 217 -8.53 11.42 -3.98
C ILE A 217 -7.71 12.13 -5.04
N VAL A 218 -8.38 12.84 -5.92
CA VAL A 218 -7.76 13.47 -7.09
C VAL A 218 -8.24 14.90 -7.25
N ARG A 219 -7.35 15.81 -7.62
CA ARG A 219 -7.74 17.15 -8.06
C ARG A 219 -8.46 17.05 -9.40
N ASP A 220 -9.58 17.73 -9.52
CA ASP A 220 -10.43 17.66 -10.71
C ASP A 220 -9.68 18.12 -11.98
N GLU A 221 -8.73 19.04 -11.85
CA GLU A 221 -7.87 19.51 -12.95
C GLU A 221 -6.87 18.48 -13.47
N LEU A 222 -6.57 17.41 -12.68
CA LEU A 222 -5.75 16.29 -13.12
C LEU A 222 -6.48 15.42 -14.16
N VAL A 223 -7.82 15.44 -14.13
CA VAL A 223 -8.66 14.56 -14.93
C VAL A 223 -8.78 15.09 -16.36
N ARG A 224 -7.96 14.56 -17.25
CA ARG A 224 -7.94 14.91 -18.68
C ARG A 224 -8.97 14.13 -19.48
N ARG A 225 -9.21 12.89 -19.08
CA ARG A 225 -10.12 11.98 -19.78
C ARG A 225 -11.58 12.27 -19.44
N VAL A 226 -12.41 12.45 -20.47
CA VAL A 226 -13.85 12.71 -20.33
C VAL A 226 -14.69 11.43 -20.21
N THR A 227 -14.15 10.29 -20.66
CA THR A 227 -14.78 8.98 -20.54
C THR A 227 -14.31 8.28 -19.26
N PRO A 228 -15.16 7.49 -18.59
CA PRO A 228 -14.73 6.75 -17.40
C PRO A 228 -13.63 5.75 -17.71
N THR A 229 -12.82 5.43 -16.71
CA THR A 229 -11.81 4.38 -16.82
C THR A 229 -12.44 2.98 -16.89
N LEU A 230 -13.63 2.82 -16.28
CA LEU A 230 -14.45 1.61 -16.33
C LEU A 230 -15.89 1.96 -16.72
N PRO A 231 -16.23 2.02 -18.01
CA PRO A 231 -17.60 2.31 -18.46
C PRO A 231 -18.60 1.26 -17.96
N GLY A 232 -19.76 1.72 -17.47
CA GLY A 232 -20.79 0.82 -16.97
C GLY A 232 -22.02 1.55 -16.45
N GLY A 233 -22.95 0.82 -15.85
CA GLY A 233 -24.13 1.38 -15.20
C GLY A 233 -23.74 2.37 -14.10
N GLY A 234 -24.48 3.47 -13.95
CA GLY A 234 -24.20 4.54 -12.97
C GLY A 234 -23.22 5.61 -13.43
N THR A 235 -22.43 5.37 -14.50
CA THR A 235 -21.43 6.33 -14.98
C THR A 235 -21.98 7.38 -15.94
N VAL A 236 -23.21 7.22 -16.37
CA VAL A 236 -23.88 8.02 -17.41
C VAL A 236 -24.96 8.91 -16.85
N SER A 237 -25.19 10.06 -17.49
CA SER A 237 -26.35 10.92 -17.27
C SER A 237 -27.48 10.61 -18.26
N PHE A 238 -27.17 10.03 -19.42
CA PHE A 238 -28.12 9.66 -20.44
C PHE A 238 -27.61 8.52 -21.32
N VAL A 239 -28.51 7.61 -21.70
CA VAL A 239 -28.25 6.54 -22.70
C VAL A 239 -29.48 6.39 -23.58
N SER A 240 -29.27 6.22 -24.89
CA SER A 240 -30.29 5.89 -25.88
C SER A 240 -29.75 4.87 -26.90
N PRO A 241 -30.59 4.33 -27.79
CA PRO A 241 -30.11 3.49 -28.90
C PRO A 241 -29.12 4.16 -29.83
N TRP A 242 -29.07 5.49 -29.82
CA TRP A 242 -28.24 6.29 -30.73
C TRP A 242 -27.01 6.93 -30.09
N GLY A 243 -26.86 6.87 -28.77
CA GLY A 243 -25.72 7.46 -28.08
C GLY A 243 -25.88 7.54 -26.58
N HIS A 244 -24.84 8.04 -25.92
CA HIS A 244 -24.82 8.21 -24.47
C HIS A 244 -24.03 9.46 -24.05
N THR A 245 -24.27 9.92 -22.84
CA THR A 245 -23.55 11.02 -22.20
C THR A 245 -23.11 10.59 -20.82
N TYR A 246 -21.82 10.72 -20.51
CA TYR A 246 -21.28 10.41 -19.19
C TYR A 246 -21.57 11.52 -18.17
N SER A 247 -21.55 11.16 -16.90
CA SER A 247 -21.69 12.10 -15.79
C SER A 247 -20.54 13.10 -15.76
N ASN A 248 -20.83 14.36 -15.48
CA ASN A 248 -19.83 15.40 -15.21
C ASN A 248 -19.22 15.27 -13.80
N ASN A 249 -19.89 14.56 -12.88
CA ASN A 249 -19.35 14.27 -11.56
C ASN A 249 -18.31 13.15 -11.68
N ILE A 250 -17.05 13.45 -11.35
CA ILE A 250 -15.92 12.53 -11.50
C ILE A 250 -16.13 11.28 -10.64
N ALA A 251 -16.57 11.42 -9.39
CA ALA A 251 -16.81 10.28 -8.51
C ALA A 251 -17.89 9.35 -9.08
N ALA A 252 -19.03 9.90 -9.49
CA ALA A 252 -20.11 9.10 -10.11
C ALA A 252 -19.65 8.45 -11.43
N ARG A 253 -18.85 9.16 -12.22
CA ARG A 253 -18.32 8.65 -13.49
C ARG A 253 -17.32 7.50 -13.28
N GLU A 254 -16.51 7.54 -12.22
CA GLU A 254 -15.49 6.52 -11.96
C GLU A 254 -15.98 5.34 -11.08
N GLU A 255 -17.15 5.44 -10.49
CA GLU A 255 -17.74 4.39 -9.65
C GLU A 255 -18.83 3.59 -10.40
N GLY A 256 -18.46 3.01 -11.53
CA GLY A 256 -19.37 2.21 -12.36
C GLY A 256 -19.81 0.91 -11.68
N GLY A 257 -21.08 0.52 -11.92
CA GLY A 257 -21.70 -0.66 -11.34
C GLY A 257 -22.25 -0.43 -9.92
N THR A 258 -22.77 -1.50 -9.31
CA THR A 258 -23.22 -1.46 -7.92
C THR A 258 -22.01 -1.36 -7.00
N PRO A 259 -21.85 -0.29 -6.20
CA PRO A 259 -20.67 -0.10 -5.36
C PRO A 259 -20.62 -1.08 -4.19
N ASN A 260 -19.44 -1.26 -3.61
CA ASN A 260 -19.25 -1.96 -2.34
C ASN A 260 -19.69 -1.07 -1.17
N ILE A 261 -21.00 -0.85 -1.04
CA ILE A 261 -21.58 0.12 -0.10
C ILE A 261 -21.05 -0.05 1.33
N ILE A 262 -21.03 -1.30 1.84
CA ILE A 262 -20.54 -1.60 3.19
C ILE A 262 -19.05 -1.26 3.27
N GLY A 263 -18.28 -1.61 2.25
CA GLY A 263 -16.86 -1.31 2.17
C GLY A 263 -16.58 0.19 2.11
N ASP A 264 -17.39 0.97 1.41
CA ASP A 264 -17.27 2.43 1.31
C ASP A 264 -17.56 3.11 2.66
N ILE A 265 -18.61 2.69 3.36
CA ILE A 265 -18.91 3.18 4.72
C ILE A 265 -17.80 2.77 5.70
N ARG A 266 -17.30 1.54 5.60
CA ARG A 266 -16.19 1.05 6.43
C ARG A 266 -14.92 1.88 6.27
N VAL A 267 -14.66 2.46 5.09
CA VAL A 267 -13.53 3.39 4.89
C VAL A 267 -13.60 4.53 5.90
N ALA A 268 -14.75 5.20 5.98
CA ALA A 268 -14.93 6.32 6.90
C ALA A 268 -14.78 5.88 8.37
N LEU A 269 -15.41 4.76 8.75
CA LEU A 269 -15.28 4.21 10.11
C LEU A 269 -13.82 3.95 10.49
N ALA A 270 -13.03 3.35 9.61
CA ALA A 270 -11.62 3.07 9.86
C ALA A 270 -10.77 4.35 10.01
N LEU A 271 -11.06 5.38 9.20
CA LEU A 271 -10.40 6.68 9.31
C LEU A 271 -10.80 7.43 10.59
N MET A 272 -12.08 7.41 10.97
CA MET A 272 -12.57 8.01 12.22
C MET A 272 -11.94 7.34 13.45
N ILE A 273 -11.74 6.02 13.43
CA ILE A 273 -11.01 5.32 14.50
C ILE A 273 -9.58 5.83 14.58
N LYS A 274 -8.89 5.97 13.45
CA LYS A 274 -7.53 6.53 13.44
C LYS A 274 -7.50 7.95 14.01
N GLU A 275 -8.46 8.80 13.63
CA GLU A 275 -8.59 10.15 14.16
C GLU A 275 -8.81 10.14 15.68
N ALA A 276 -9.71 9.28 16.16
CA ALA A 276 -10.03 9.15 17.60
C ALA A 276 -8.83 8.67 18.44
N LEU A 277 -7.93 7.87 17.86
CA LEU A 277 -6.68 7.48 18.53
C LEU A 277 -5.71 8.67 18.66
N GLY A 278 -5.77 9.63 17.75
CA GLY A 278 -4.90 10.80 17.73
C GLY A 278 -3.52 10.52 17.14
N GLN A 279 -3.09 11.39 16.21
CA GLN A 279 -1.83 11.17 15.48
C GLN A 279 -0.59 11.29 16.39
N GLU A 280 -0.63 12.13 17.41
CA GLU A 280 0.47 12.31 18.37
C GLU A 280 0.72 11.01 19.15
N TRP A 281 -0.35 10.44 19.73
CA TRP A 281 -0.26 9.16 20.44
C TRP A 281 0.20 8.03 19.50
N LEU A 282 -0.37 7.95 18.29
CA LEU A 282 0.04 6.94 17.29
C LEU A 282 1.53 7.04 16.99
N SER A 283 2.05 8.24 16.77
CA SER A 283 3.45 8.45 16.43
C SER A 283 4.37 8.06 17.59
N ALA A 284 4.06 8.50 18.81
CA ALA A 284 4.83 8.16 20.00
C ALA A 284 4.86 6.63 20.24
N ARG A 285 3.69 5.97 20.13
CA ARG A 285 3.58 4.52 20.31
C ARG A 285 4.33 3.74 19.23
N GLN A 286 4.28 4.18 18.00
CA GLN A 286 5.04 3.58 16.88
C GLN A 286 6.54 3.67 17.08
N ASP A 287 7.03 4.83 17.53
CA ASP A 287 8.45 5.02 17.83
C ASP A 287 8.92 4.14 18.99
N GLU A 288 8.13 4.02 20.06
CA GLU A 288 8.39 3.13 21.19
C GLU A 288 8.51 1.66 20.74
N LEU A 289 7.54 1.17 19.98
CA LEU A 289 7.52 -0.19 19.46
C LEU A 289 8.72 -0.48 18.55
N ARG A 290 9.08 0.48 17.70
CA ARG A 290 10.24 0.38 16.81
C ARG A 290 11.55 0.35 17.59
N GLN A 291 11.70 1.24 18.56
CA GLN A 291 12.91 1.31 19.40
C GLN A 291 13.08 0.04 20.22
N TYR A 292 12.02 -0.48 20.83
CA TYR A 292 12.09 -1.71 21.60
C TYR A 292 12.51 -2.92 20.76
N ALA A 293 11.92 -3.12 19.59
CA ALA A 293 12.30 -4.22 18.71
C ALA A 293 13.76 -4.08 18.22
N ASN A 294 14.18 -2.88 17.81
CA ASN A 294 15.55 -2.64 17.40
C ASN A 294 16.56 -2.88 18.52
N MET A 295 16.25 -2.45 19.76
CA MET A 295 17.11 -2.66 20.92
C MET A 295 17.40 -4.15 21.16
N VAL A 296 16.40 -5.02 21.01
CA VAL A 296 16.58 -6.46 21.21
C VAL A 296 17.26 -7.10 19.98
N TRP A 297 16.73 -6.88 18.80
CA TRP A 297 17.16 -7.61 17.60
C TRP A 297 18.52 -7.17 17.07
N SER A 298 18.98 -5.95 17.32
CA SER A 298 20.31 -5.50 16.93
C SER A 298 21.43 -6.21 17.69
N LEU A 299 21.15 -6.82 18.82
CA LEU A 299 22.08 -7.62 19.61
C LEU A 299 22.19 -9.07 19.16
N ASN A 300 21.27 -9.52 18.31
CA ASN A 300 21.25 -10.90 17.83
C ASN A 300 22.03 -11.04 16.51
N PRO A 301 23.20 -11.70 16.51
CA PRO A 301 24.04 -11.85 15.32
C PRO A 301 23.39 -12.70 14.22
N SER A 302 22.38 -13.51 14.58
CA SER A 302 21.61 -14.31 13.62
C SER A 302 20.59 -13.49 12.85
N LEU A 303 20.26 -12.25 13.29
CA LEU A 303 19.32 -11.37 12.61
C LEU A 303 20.03 -10.29 11.80
N GLU A 304 19.72 -10.21 10.54
CA GLU A 304 20.10 -9.09 9.68
C GLU A 304 18.85 -8.28 9.35
N ILE A 305 18.70 -7.11 9.98
CA ILE A 305 17.59 -6.22 9.72
C ILE A 305 17.89 -5.40 8.46
N LEU A 306 17.03 -5.51 7.45
CA LEU A 306 17.11 -4.73 6.24
C LEU A 306 16.56 -3.32 6.52
N SER A 307 17.44 -2.36 6.70
CA SER A 307 17.07 -0.98 7.02
C SER A 307 18.18 -0.01 6.62
N ASN A 308 17.81 1.27 6.54
CA ASN A 308 18.76 2.35 6.51
C ASN A 308 18.86 2.96 7.93
N PRO A 309 20.00 2.84 8.63
CA PRO A 309 20.13 3.30 10.02
C PRO A 309 19.97 4.81 10.19
N ASN A 310 20.16 5.57 9.11
CA ASN A 310 20.06 7.04 9.12
C ASN A 310 18.60 7.50 8.84
N ALA A 311 17.72 6.60 8.44
CA ALA A 311 16.38 6.94 8.02
C ALA A 311 15.36 6.85 9.17
N LYS A 312 14.44 7.81 9.22
CA LYS A 312 13.25 7.69 10.04
C LYS A 312 12.32 6.63 9.46
N SER A 313 11.83 5.71 10.30
CA SER A 313 11.01 4.59 9.83
C SER A 313 9.87 4.23 10.77
N LEU A 314 8.83 3.64 10.18
CA LEU A 314 7.68 3.03 10.86
C LEU A 314 8.08 1.70 11.55
N PRO A 315 7.28 1.15 12.49
CA PRO A 315 7.52 -0.16 13.10
C PRO A 315 7.20 -1.31 12.14
N ILE A 316 7.88 -1.31 10.98
CA ILE A 316 7.83 -2.31 9.92
C ILE A 316 9.23 -2.85 9.76
N PHE A 317 9.40 -4.15 9.91
CA PHE A 317 10.69 -4.80 9.90
C PHE A 317 10.74 -5.87 8.82
N SER A 318 11.76 -5.79 8.00
CA SER A 318 12.19 -6.84 7.09
C SER A 318 13.55 -7.33 7.53
N PHE A 319 13.73 -8.63 7.67
CA PHE A 319 14.99 -9.21 8.13
C PHE A 319 15.27 -10.55 7.50
N ARG A 320 16.53 -10.91 7.44
CA ARG A 320 17.02 -12.25 7.09
C ARG A 320 17.59 -12.93 8.34
N VAL A 321 17.50 -14.23 8.39
CA VAL A 321 18.10 -15.02 9.46
C VAL A 321 19.36 -15.69 8.91
N ARG A 322 20.51 -15.45 9.52
CA ARG A 322 21.80 -16.02 9.11
C ARG A 322 21.86 -17.49 9.53
N ASP A 323 22.45 -18.29 8.69
CA ASP A 323 22.87 -19.63 9.08
C ASP A 323 24.34 -19.63 9.58
N ASP A 324 24.79 -20.79 10.10
CA ASP A 324 26.14 -20.97 10.58
C ASP A 324 27.20 -21.26 9.48
N GLN A 325 26.77 -21.27 8.22
CA GLN A 325 27.63 -21.49 7.04
C GLN A 325 27.90 -20.21 6.24
N GLY A 326 27.45 -19.06 6.76
CA GLY A 326 27.60 -17.76 6.11
C GLY A 326 26.51 -17.45 5.08
N GLY A 327 25.46 -18.28 5.01
CA GLY A 327 24.26 -18.07 4.21
C GLY A 327 23.06 -17.58 5.04
N TYR A 328 21.87 -17.86 4.52
CA TYR A 328 20.62 -17.46 5.16
C TYR A 328 19.62 -18.62 5.18
N ILE A 329 18.94 -18.71 6.31
CA ILE A 329 17.74 -19.54 6.46
C ILE A 329 16.67 -19.05 5.48
N HIS A 330 16.06 -19.96 4.74
CA HIS A 330 15.07 -19.61 3.74
C HIS A 330 13.87 -18.89 4.37
N HIS A 331 13.49 -17.73 3.84
CA HIS A 331 12.49 -16.84 4.42
C HIS A 331 11.10 -17.50 4.58
N GLN A 332 10.67 -18.37 3.66
CA GLN A 332 9.40 -19.10 3.78
C GLN A 332 9.46 -20.13 4.92
N TYR A 333 10.60 -20.78 5.12
CA TYR A 333 10.80 -21.69 6.24
C TYR A 333 10.68 -20.94 7.57
N PHE A 334 11.43 -19.83 7.73
CA PHE A 334 11.39 -19.08 8.98
C PHE A 334 10.02 -18.44 9.24
N THR A 335 9.33 -17.96 8.19
CA THR A 335 7.94 -17.50 8.31
C THR A 335 7.02 -18.60 8.82
N ARG A 336 7.19 -19.82 8.32
CA ARG A 336 6.42 -20.98 8.76
C ARG A 336 6.74 -21.36 10.20
N LEU A 337 8.02 -21.36 10.57
CA LEU A 337 8.49 -21.66 11.92
C LEU A 337 7.90 -20.68 12.95
N LEU A 338 7.94 -19.38 12.65
CA LEU A 338 7.32 -18.33 13.48
C LEU A 338 5.83 -18.59 13.73
N SER A 339 5.12 -18.99 12.69
CA SER A 339 3.68 -19.30 12.79
C SER A 339 3.42 -20.53 13.66
N ASP A 340 4.16 -21.62 13.43
CA ASP A 340 3.90 -22.91 14.07
C ASP A 340 4.34 -22.95 15.53
N VAL A 341 5.49 -22.35 15.86
CA VAL A 341 6.07 -22.41 17.21
C VAL A 341 5.58 -21.26 18.09
N ALA A 342 5.44 -20.07 17.53
CA ALA A 342 5.15 -18.87 18.31
C ALA A 342 3.80 -18.20 17.97
N GLY A 343 3.03 -18.73 17.03
CA GLY A 343 1.76 -18.11 16.60
C GLY A 343 1.93 -16.74 15.93
N VAL A 344 3.17 -16.40 15.52
CA VAL A 344 3.48 -15.11 14.92
C VAL A 344 3.16 -15.12 13.42
N GLN A 345 2.28 -14.23 13.00
CA GLN A 345 1.88 -14.10 11.60
C GLN A 345 2.80 -13.08 10.89
N ALA A 346 3.85 -13.60 10.26
CA ALA A 346 4.76 -12.83 9.41
C ALA A 346 4.49 -13.09 7.92
N ARG A 347 5.19 -12.40 7.04
CA ARG A 347 5.16 -12.64 5.59
C ARG A 347 6.57 -12.90 5.08
N GLY A 348 6.77 -14.03 4.38
CA GLY A 348 7.99 -14.34 3.64
C GLY A 348 7.92 -13.83 2.18
N GLY A 349 9.07 -13.43 1.62
CA GLY A 349 9.21 -13.01 0.23
C GLY A 349 9.60 -11.54 0.03
N CYS A 350 9.66 -11.08 -1.21
CA CYS A 350 10.07 -9.72 -1.58
C CYS A 350 8.98 -8.64 -1.41
N ALA A 351 7.83 -8.98 -0.86
CA ALA A 351 6.75 -8.07 -0.47
C ALA A 351 6.20 -7.16 -1.59
N CYS A 352 6.21 -7.62 -2.86
CA CYS A 352 5.79 -6.85 -4.05
C CYS A 352 6.56 -5.53 -4.24
N ALA A 353 7.86 -5.53 -3.95
CA ALA A 353 8.79 -4.42 -4.12
C ALA A 353 10.07 -4.92 -4.84
N GLY A 354 9.92 -5.41 -6.07
CA GLY A 354 10.98 -6.07 -6.82
C GLY A 354 12.20 -5.20 -7.07
N SER A 355 12.02 -3.97 -7.54
CA SER A 355 13.14 -3.02 -7.76
C SER A 355 13.89 -2.75 -6.45
N TYR A 356 13.15 -2.47 -5.37
CA TYR A 356 13.78 -2.25 -4.06
C TYR A 356 14.45 -3.51 -3.50
N ALA A 357 13.88 -4.70 -3.78
CA ALA A 357 14.48 -5.98 -3.41
C ALA A 357 15.86 -6.17 -4.05
N HIS A 358 16.03 -5.81 -5.32
CA HIS A 358 17.32 -5.89 -6.01
C HIS A 358 18.37 -5.02 -5.32
N ARG A 359 18.01 -3.81 -4.92
CA ARG A 359 18.90 -2.91 -4.15
C ARG A 359 19.23 -3.45 -2.77
N LEU A 360 18.22 -3.84 -1.99
CA LEU A 360 18.41 -4.34 -0.62
C LEU A 360 19.26 -5.63 -0.56
N LEU A 361 19.16 -6.46 -1.60
CA LEU A 361 19.87 -7.74 -1.67
C LEU A 361 21.13 -7.66 -2.56
N ASN A 362 21.44 -6.48 -3.07
CA ASN A 362 22.58 -6.22 -3.96
C ASN A 362 22.62 -7.15 -5.18
N LEU A 363 21.46 -7.30 -5.85
CA LEU A 363 21.29 -8.12 -7.05
C LEU A 363 21.55 -7.26 -8.30
N GLY A 364 22.66 -7.51 -8.96
CA GLY A 364 22.99 -6.89 -10.23
C GLY A 364 22.23 -7.48 -11.42
N PRO A 365 22.39 -6.91 -12.64
CA PRO A 365 21.66 -7.36 -13.82
C PRO A 365 21.87 -8.83 -14.18
N GLU A 366 23.08 -9.38 -14.02
CA GLU A 366 23.39 -10.78 -14.30
C GLU A 366 22.63 -11.71 -13.33
N ALA A 367 22.73 -11.44 -12.03
CA ALA A 367 22.01 -12.21 -11.01
C ALA A 367 20.47 -12.10 -11.19
N SER A 368 19.98 -10.95 -11.63
CA SER A 368 18.57 -10.76 -11.97
C SER A 368 18.13 -11.63 -13.13
N ALA A 369 18.92 -11.70 -14.20
CA ALA A 369 18.62 -12.54 -15.37
C ALA A 369 18.66 -14.04 -15.03
N GLU A 370 19.63 -14.49 -14.24
CA GLU A 370 19.70 -15.87 -13.76
C GLU A 370 18.49 -16.23 -12.91
N LEU A 371 18.06 -15.31 -12.04
CA LEU A 371 16.89 -15.48 -11.19
C LEU A 371 15.61 -15.57 -12.04
N GLU A 372 15.43 -14.66 -13.01
CA GLU A 372 14.30 -14.69 -13.92
C GLU A 372 14.22 -16.01 -14.67
N HIS A 373 15.36 -16.49 -15.20
CA HIS A 373 15.44 -17.77 -15.86
C HIS A 373 15.05 -18.93 -14.93
N ALA A 374 15.56 -18.97 -13.69
CA ALA A 374 15.24 -20.02 -12.74
C ALA A 374 13.74 -20.02 -12.38
N LEU A 375 13.15 -18.85 -12.15
CA LEU A 375 11.73 -18.72 -11.82
C LEU A 375 10.82 -19.12 -13.00
N THR A 376 11.22 -18.81 -14.24
CA THR A 376 10.46 -19.25 -15.45
C THR A 376 10.53 -20.78 -15.64
N GLN A 377 11.53 -21.45 -15.10
CA GLN A 377 11.62 -22.91 -15.06
C GLN A 377 10.89 -23.53 -13.85
N GLY A 378 10.23 -22.70 -13.02
CA GLY A 378 9.49 -23.17 -11.84
C GLY A 378 10.35 -23.42 -10.59
N ASP A 379 11.57 -22.93 -10.56
CA ASP A 379 12.47 -23.06 -9.38
C ASP A 379 12.15 -21.96 -8.35
N GLU A 380 10.99 -22.07 -7.72
CA GLU A 380 10.48 -21.09 -6.75
C GLU A 380 11.35 -20.94 -5.51
N ILE A 381 12.18 -21.96 -5.18
CA ILE A 381 13.08 -21.92 -4.02
C ILE A 381 14.17 -20.84 -4.13
N LYS A 382 14.57 -20.51 -5.35
CA LYS A 382 15.57 -19.48 -5.61
C LYS A 382 15.04 -18.07 -5.48
N LYS A 383 13.73 -17.88 -5.34
CA LYS A 383 13.13 -16.57 -5.19
C LYS A 383 13.67 -15.84 -3.97
N PRO A 384 14.36 -14.71 -4.14
CA PRO A 384 14.95 -13.99 -3.02
C PRO A 384 13.86 -13.38 -2.15
N GLY A 385 14.19 -13.14 -0.89
CA GLY A 385 13.23 -12.53 0.02
C GLY A 385 13.77 -12.44 1.45
N TRP A 386 12.88 -11.96 2.27
CA TRP A 386 13.07 -11.76 3.70
C TRP A 386 11.80 -12.11 4.47
N VAL A 387 11.90 -12.14 5.77
CA VAL A 387 10.71 -12.18 6.64
C VAL A 387 10.33 -10.76 7.00
N ARG A 388 9.05 -10.42 6.80
CA ARG A 388 8.52 -9.11 7.17
C ARG A 388 7.43 -9.23 8.22
N LEU A 389 7.53 -8.43 9.25
CA LEU A 389 6.48 -8.23 10.24
C LEU A 389 6.33 -6.74 10.58
N ASN A 390 5.22 -6.39 11.22
CA ASN A 390 4.97 -5.03 11.68
C ASN A 390 4.18 -5.05 12.98
N PHE A 391 4.37 -4.01 13.78
CA PHE A 391 3.60 -3.81 15.00
C PHE A 391 2.41 -2.88 14.77
N SER A 392 1.31 -3.18 15.46
CA SER A 392 0.19 -2.26 15.58
C SER A 392 0.36 -1.44 16.86
N ALA A 393 0.05 -0.15 16.79
CA ALA A 393 0.00 0.69 17.98
C ALA A 393 -0.99 0.18 19.04
N LEU A 394 -1.99 -0.61 18.64
CA LEU A 394 -2.99 -1.23 19.51
C LEU A 394 -2.53 -2.52 20.21
N MET A 395 -1.32 -3.00 19.93
CA MET A 395 -0.77 -4.15 20.64
C MET A 395 -0.36 -3.76 22.06
N ASP A 396 -0.74 -4.59 23.03
CA ASP A 396 -0.26 -4.45 24.41
C ASP A 396 1.21 -4.86 24.53
N ASP A 397 1.88 -4.33 25.57
CA ASP A 397 3.33 -4.53 25.77
C ASP A 397 3.69 -5.99 26.03
N VAL A 398 2.82 -6.75 26.68
CA VAL A 398 3.04 -8.17 26.97
C VAL A 398 3.09 -8.96 25.65
N LYS A 399 2.15 -8.68 24.74
CA LYS A 399 2.11 -9.31 23.42
C LYS A 399 3.30 -8.90 22.56
N VAL A 400 3.65 -7.61 22.56
CA VAL A 400 4.85 -7.10 21.86
C VAL A 400 6.11 -7.77 22.39
N GLY A 401 6.29 -7.83 23.72
CA GLY A 401 7.43 -8.49 24.36
C GLY A 401 7.56 -9.95 23.98
N LYS A 402 6.45 -10.70 23.98
CA LYS A 402 6.42 -12.10 23.55
C LYS A 402 6.80 -12.27 22.08
N LEU A 403 6.31 -11.38 21.21
CA LEU A 403 6.60 -11.41 19.77
C LEU A 403 8.08 -11.11 19.50
N VAL A 404 8.61 -10.05 20.13
CA VAL A 404 10.02 -9.65 19.97
C VAL A 404 10.95 -10.78 20.45
N LYS A 405 10.66 -11.35 21.63
CA LYS A 405 11.41 -12.48 22.18
C LYS A 405 11.34 -13.73 21.29
N ALA A 406 10.16 -14.06 20.79
CA ALA A 406 9.98 -15.24 19.92
C ALA A 406 10.79 -15.12 18.61
N VAL A 407 10.84 -13.96 18.00
CA VAL A 407 11.67 -13.73 16.80
C VAL A 407 13.15 -13.88 17.15
N ASP A 408 13.58 -13.30 18.26
CA ASP A 408 14.97 -13.34 18.74
C ASP A 408 15.45 -14.77 19.01
N GLU A 409 14.70 -15.52 19.82
CA GLU A 409 15.03 -16.89 20.21
C GLU A 409 14.99 -17.85 19.00
N LEU A 410 13.93 -17.77 18.18
CA LEU A 410 13.81 -18.64 17.01
C LEU A 410 14.82 -18.32 15.91
N ALA A 411 15.28 -17.07 15.78
CA ALA A 411 16.35 -16.76 14.85
C ALA A 411 17.66 -17.47 15.23
N SER A 412 17.95 -17.57 16.51
CA SER A 412 19.16 -18.23 17.02
C SER A 412 19.10 -19.76 16.96
N SER A 413 17.88 -20.34 16.98
CA SER A 413 17.65 -21.80 17.01
C SER A 413 16.99 -22.37 15.76
N ALA A 414 16.77 -21.56 14.73
CA ALA A 414 15.99 -21.95 13.54
C ALA A 414 16.45 -23.27 12.90
N LYS A 415 17.76 -23.54 12.89
CA LYS A 415 18.36 -24.75 12.32
C LYS A 415 17.95 -26.01 13.05
N GLU A 416 17.76 -25.96 14.36
CA GLU A 416 17.38 -27.10 15.20
C GLU A 416 16.02 -27.70 14.81
N TYR A 417 15.12 -26.83 14.29
CA TYR A 417 13.79 -27.22 13.86
C TYR A 417 13.72 -27.71 12.41
N GLN A 418 14.78 -27.55 11.61
CA GLN A 418 14.74 -27.80 10.17
C GLN A 418 14.37 -29.23 9.81
N SER A 419 14.83 -30.23 10.62
CA SER A 419 14.49 -31.62 10.43
C SER A 419 13.03 -32.00 10.62
N TYR A 420 12.24 -31.10 11.23
CA TYR A 420 10.80 -31.32 11.43
C TYR A 420 9.96 -30.80 10.24
N TYR A 421 10.59 -30.22 9.22
CA TYR A 421 9.90 -29.65 8.08
C TYR A 421 10.31 -30.31 6.77
N ARG A 422 9.33 -30.48 5.89
CA ARG A 422 9.51 -30.91 4.51
C ARG A 422 9.32 -29.74 3.58
N LEU A 423 10.25 -29.58 2.63
CA LEU A 423 10.16 -28.61 1.53
C LEU A 423 9.44 -29.24 0.34
N ASP A 424 8.54 -28.48 -0.26
CA ASP A 424 8.08 -28.65 -1.64
C ASP A 424 8.85 -27.67 -2.54
N PRO A 425 9.81 -28.15 -3.36
CA PRO A 425 10.64 -27.26 -4.17
C PRO A 425 9.87 -26.49 -5.23
N SER A 426 8.76 -27.05 -5.74
CA SER A 426 7.97 -26.45 -6.81
C SER A 426 7.17 -25.21 -6.36
N THR A 427 6.93 -25.10 -5.06
CA THR A 427 6.15 -23.98 -4.48
C THR A 427 6.92 -23.22 -3.41
N ALA A 428 8.14 -23.66 -3.08
CA ALA A 428 8.95 -23.18 -1.94
C ALA A 428 8.18 -23.20 -0.60
N ARG A 429 7.24 -24.13 -0.44
CA ARG A 429 6.44 -24.28 0.78
C ARG A 429 7.07 -25.26 1.73
N PHE A 430 7.11 -24.88 3.00
CA PHE A 430 7.55 -25.72 4.10
C PHE A 430 6.34 -26.20 4.90
N SER A 431 6.30 -27.51 5.16
CA SER A 431 5.23 -28.15 5.93
C SER A 431 5.83 -29.04 7.01
N PRO A 432 5.32 -29.05 8.25
CA PRO A 432 5.79 -29.97 9.28
C PRO A 432 5.49 -31.41 8.89
N ILE A 433 6.45 -32.33 9.19
CA ILE A 433 6.41 -33.72 8.73
C ILE A 433 5.28 -34.50 9.40
N ASN A 434 4.92 -34.19 10.65
CA ASN A 434 3.97 -34.94 11.47
C ASN A 434 2.71 -34.11 11.85
N TRP A 435 2.38 -33.06 11.12
CA TRP A 435 1.18 -32.31 11.42
C TRP A 435 -0.06 -33.09 10.98
N LYS A 436 -0.79 -33.65 11.94
CA LYS A 436 -2.20 -33.94 11.74
C LYS A 436 -2.89 -32.57 11.63
N GLN A 437 -3.39 -32.25 10.45
CA GLN A 437 -4.28 -31.12 10.24
C GLN A 437 -5.49 -31.31 11.18
N GLU A 438 -5.46 -30.74 12.37
CA GLU A 438 -6.68 -30.54 13.13
C GLU A 438 -7.49 -29.56 12.30
N THR A 439 -8.48 -30.11 11.67
CA THR A 439 -9.48 -29.35 10.92
C THR A 439 -10.02 -28.32 11.90
N ILE A 440 -9.78 -27.04 11.64
CA ILE A 440 -10.54 -25.95 12.26
C ILE A 440 -11.95 -26.09 11.66
N ALA A 441 -12.69 -27.02 12.21
CA ALA A 441 -14.12 -27.18 11.96
C ALA A 441 -14.84 -26.60 13.16
N SER A 442 -15.69 -25.69 12.87
CA SER A 442 -16.71 -24.96 13.66
C SER A 442 -16.31 -23.59 14.17
#